data_040ddfe4f276d96e42746083bddb9a4e
#
_entry.id   040ddfe4f276d96e42746083bddb9a4e
#
_cell.length_a   1.000
_cell.length_b   1.000
_cell.length_c   1.000
_cell.angle_alpha   90.00
_cell.angle_beta   90.00
_cell.angle_gamma   90.00
#
_symmetry.space_group_name_H-M   'P 1'
#
loop_
_entity.id
_entity.type
_entity.pdbx_description
1 polymer ?
#
loop_
_entity_poly.entity_id
_entity_poly.type
_entity_poly.pdbx_seq_one_letter_code
_entity_poly.pdbx_strand_id
1 'polypeptide(L)'
;HMFFAKSSSEELVFSAPFAENDFTPANGAGSIRVNDKIIGLMVFREKLFIFCKNSIYVLSGNSIADFVVEPVTRDIGCLDKFSIQEVGGDLIYLAPDGLRTIAGTDKIDDVELGTVSKAIQERIEEVGFDNLTSVVVREKSQYRLFFPSTAGSERNQRGVLGTIKEDSQ
;
A
#
# COMPACT_ATOMS: atom_id res chain seq x y z
N HIS A 1 -8.23 17.28 -6.03
CA HIS A 1 -7.36 17.43 -4.86
C HIS A 1 -6.05 16.69 -5.03
N MET A 2 -4.98 17.20 -4.49
CA MET A 2 -3.73 16.49 -4.30
C MET A 2 -3.64 16.08 -2.82
N PHE A 3 -3.25 14.83 -2.56
CA PHE A 3 -3.19 14.27 -1.20
C PHE A 3 -1.75 14.05 -0.76
N PHE A 4 -1.46 14.39 0.49
CA PHE A 4 -0.14 14.24 1.10
C PHE A 4 -0.26 13.63 2.48
N ALA A 5 0.69 12.77 2.80
CA ALA A 5 0.89 12.28 4.15
C ALA A 5 2.36 12.51 4.54
N LYS A 6 2.59 13.08 5.72
CA LYS A 6 3.92 13.12 6.31
C LYS A 6 4.26 11.70 6.80
N SER A 7 5.48 11.25 6.54
CA SER A 7 5.93 9.94 7.02
C SER A 7 5.65 9.74 8.51
N SER A 8 5.05 8.63 8.85
CA SER A 8 4.66 8.26 10.21
C SER A 8 3.64 9.21 10.89
N SER A 9 2.94 10.04 10.12
CA SER A 9 1.82 10.86 10.60
C SER A 9 0.51 10.07 10.51
N GLU A 10 -0.46 10.45 11.33
CA GLU A 10 -1.84 9.96 11.28
C GLU A 10 -2.73 10.90 10.44
N GLU A 11 -2.14 11.93 9.84
CA GLU A 11 -2.85 12.99 9.15
C GLU A 11 -2.60 12.93 7.65
N LEU A 12 -3.69 12.87 6.89
CA LEU A 12 -3.75 13.02 5.45
C LEU A 12 -4.17 14.45 5.12
N VAL A 13 -3.32 15.21 4.47
CA VAL A 13 -3.57 16.59 4.05
C VAL A 13 -3.96 16.61 2.57
N PHE A 14 -4.91 17.45 2.19
CA PHE A 14 -5.31 17.60 0.80
C PHE A 14 -5.41 19.08 0.39
N SER A 15 -5.08 19.35 -0.88
CA SER A 15 -5.16 20.69 -1.49
C SER A 15 -6.61 21.08 -1.80
N ALA A 16 -6.83 22.34 -2.13
CA ALA A 16 -8.08 22.79 -2.72
C ALA A 16 -8.39 22.04 -4.04
N PRO A 17 -9.67 21.93 -4.43
CA PRO A 17 -10.05 21.30 -5.69
C PRO A 17 -9.44 22.07 -6.88
N PHE A 18 -8.88 21.34 -7.84
CA PHE A 18 -8.24 21.86 -9.06
C PHE A 18 -7.08 22.86 -8.83
N ALA A 19 -6.55 22.90 -7.60
CA ALA A 19 -5.44 23.78 -7.21
C ALA A 19 -4.48 23.01 -6.29
N GLU A 20 -3.53 22.29 -6.89
CA GLU A 20 -2.61 21.39 -6.18
C GLU A 20 -1.67 22.11 -5.21
N ASN A 21 -1.45 23.42 -5.41
CA ASN A 21 -0.58 24.25 -4.57
C ASN A 21 -1.35 25.11 -3.56
N ASP A 22 -2.67 25.02 -3.53
CA ASP A 22 -3.50 25.79 -2.59
C ASP A 22 -3.95 24.90 -1.42
N PHE A 23 -3.45 25.22 -0.24
CA PHE A 23 -3.79 24.57 1.03
C PHE A 23 -4.61 25.47 1.95
N THR A 24 -5.29 26.46 1.39
CA THR A 24 -6.14 27.40 2.13
C THR A 24 -7.48 26.74 2.46
N PRO A 25 -7.87 26.59 3.73
CA PRO A 25 -9.14 25.94 4.11
C PRO A 25 -10.39 26.62 3.52
N ALA A 26 -10.35 27.95 3.37
CA ALA A 26 -11.46 28.71 2.77
C ALA A 26 -11.71 28.34 1.29
N ASN A 27 -10.72 27.78 0.61
CA ASN A 27 -10.78 27.32 -0.78
C ASN A 27 -11.08 25.82 -0.90
N GLY A 28 -11.35 25.12 0.21
CA GLY A 28 -11.70 23.71 0.22
C GLY A 28 -10.49 22.75 0.40
N ALA A 29 -9.36 23.26 0.89
CA ALA A 29 -8.27 22.44 1.39
C ALA A 29 -8.55 21.99 2.83
N GLY A 30 -7.90 20.92 3.28
CA GLY A 30 -8.09 20.45 4.64
C GLY A 30 -7.24 19.25 4.99
N SER A 31 -7.59 18.61 6.09
CA SER A 31 -6.95 17.36 6.51
C SER A 31 -7.98 16.36 7.06
N ILE A 32 -7.63 15.08 6.94
CA ILE A 32 -8.40 13.96 7.49
C ILE A 32 -7.46 13.18 8.40
N ARG A 33 -7.89 12.89 9.60
CA ARG A 33 -7.13 12.06 10.53
C ARG A 33 -7.59 10.61 10.43
N VAL A 34 -6.63 9.70 10.23
CA VAL A 34 -6.79 8.26 10.38
C VAL A 34 -6.14 7.86 11.71
N ASN A 35 -6.67 6.85 12.39
CA ASN A 35 -6.22 6.50 13.74
C ASN A 35 -4.98 5.58 13.74
N ASP A 36 -4.10 5.71 12.73
CA ASP A 36 -2.89 4.91 12.60
C ASP A 36 -1.86 5.63 11.73
N LYS A 37 -0.60 5.26 11.86
CA LYS A 37 0.52 5.87 11.12
C LYS A 37 0.48 5.53 9.65
N ILE A 38 0.36 6.53 8.79
CA ILE A 38 0.32 6.37 7.35
C ILE A 38 1.72 5.97 6.84
N ILE A 39 1.77 4.88 6.08
CA ILE A 39 2.96 4.33 5.42
C ILE A 39 2.98 4.73 3.96
N GLY A 40 1.86 4.62 3.25
CA GLY A 40 1.78 4.91 1.84
C GLY A 40 0.37 5.24 1.37
N LEU A 41 0.30 5.83 0.19
CA LEU A 41 -0.94 6.21 -0.49
C LEU A 41 -0.92 5.63 -1.89
N MET A 42 -2.04 5.08 -2.35
CA MET A 42 -2.20 4.58 -3.71
C MET A 42 -3.61 4.84 -4.21
N VAL A 43 -3.71 5.45 -5.39
CA VAL A 43 -5.00 5.60 -6.07
C VAL A 43 -5.27 4.33 -6.87
N PHE A 44 -6.44 3.73 -6.66
CA PHE A 44 -6.86 2.54 -7.36
C PHE A 44 -8.40 2.54 -7.52
N ARG A 45 -8.89 2.31 -8.75
CA ARG A 45 -10.32 2.31 -9.09
C ARG A 45 -11.07 3.54 -8.57
N GLU A 46 -10.52 4.73 -8.84
CA GLU A 46 -11.08 6.04 -8.45
C GLU A 46 -11.19 6.28 -6.94
N LYS A 47 -10.54 5.45 -6.13
CA LYS A 47 -10.49 5.57 -4.68
C LYS A 47 -9.06 5.75 -4.21
N LEU A 48 -8.85 6.46 -3.11
CA LEU A 48 -7.54 6.57 -2.48
C LEU A 48 -7.42 5.55 -1.35
N PHE A 49 -6.51 4.60 -1.51
CA PHE A 49 -6.15 3.66 -0.45
C PHE A 49 -5.06 4.27 0.43
N ILE A 50 -5.30 4.27 1.72
CA ILE A 50 -4.42 4.79 2.76
C ILE A 50 -3.86 3.60 3.52
N PHE A 51 -2.63 3.23 3.20
CA PHE A 51 -1.93 2.14 3.86
C PHE A 51 -1.28 2.64 5.14
N CYS A 52 -1.69 2.11 6.27
CA CYS A 52 -1.15 2.44 7.57
C CYS A 52 -0.32 1.28 8.13
N LYS A 53 0.30 1.50 9.29
CA LYS A 53 1.18 0.51 9.92
C LYS A 53 0.43 -0.77 10.33
N ASN A 54 -0.79 -0.64 10.86
CA ASN A 54 -1.59 -1.77 11.36
C ASN A 54 -2.97 -1.86 10.72
N SER A 55 -3.31 -0.96 9.79
CA SER A 55 -4.63 -0.85 9.19
C SER A 55 -4.55 -0.35 7.76
N ILE A 56 -5.63 -0.49 7.01
CA ILE A 56 -5.79 0.08 5.68
C ILE A 56 -7.17 0.72 5.62
N TYR A 57 -7.22 1.93 5.08
CA TYR A 57 -8.45 2.66 4.84
C TYR A 57 -8.62 2.96 3.36
N VAL A 58 -9.83 3.20 2.95
CA VAL A 58 -10.19 3.71 1.64
C VAL A 58 -10.92 5.04 1.79
N LEU A 59 -10.47 6.04 1.07
CA LEU A 59 -11.15 7.33 0.92
C LEU A 59 -11.87 7.34 -0.41
N SER A 60 -13.16 7.62 -0.37
CA SER A 60 -14.04 7.85 -1.52
C SER A 60 -14.65 9.24 -1.44
N GLY A 61 -15.21 9.71 -2.55
CA GLY A 61 -15.78 11.06 -2.68
C GLY A 61 -14.94 11.97 -3.58
N ASN A 62 -15.53 13.08 -3.99
CA ASN A 62 -14.93 14.03 -4.93
C ASN A 62 -14.65 15.41 -4.31
N SER A 63 -15.20 15.68 -3.14
CA SER A 63 -15.06 16.95 -2.43
C SER A 63 -15.06 16.76 -0.92
N ILE A 64 -14.66 17.77 -0.18
CA ILE A 64 -14.66 17.75 1.28
C ILE A 64 -16.04 17.45 1.88
N ALA A 65 -17.11 17.77 1.16
CA ALA A 65 -18.47 17.56 1.62
C ALA A 65 -18.94 16.11 1.52
N ASP A 66 -18.32 15.31 0.66
CA ASP A 66 -18.66 13.91 0.39
C ASP A 66 -17.51 12.92 0.63
N PHE A 67 -16.39 13.38 1.19
CA PHE A 67 -15.31 12.47 1.59
C PHE A 67 -15.76 11.51 2.68
N VAL A 68 -15.64 10.22 2.38
CA VAL A 68 -15.91 9.13 3.32
C VAL A 68 -14.66 8.28 3.44
N VAL A 69 -14.21 8.06 4.68
CA VAL A 69 -13.10 7.16 5.00
C VAL A 69 -13.66 5.91 5.66
N GLU A 70 -13.45 4.78 5.00
CA GLU A 70 -13.90 3.48 5.49
C GLU A 70 -12.69 2.56 5.73
N PRO A 71 -12.70 1.74 6.78
CA PRO A 71 -11.66 0.74 6.98
C PRO A 71 -11.83 -0.41 5.98
N VAL A 72 -10.75 -0.79 5.30
CA VAL A 72 -10.62 -2.04 4.56
C VAL A 72 -10.24 -3.15 5.54
N THR A 73 -9.25 -2.87 6.41
CA THR A 73 -8.86 -3.74 7.52
C THR A 73 -8.37 -2.90 8.70
N ARG A 74 -8.56 -3.41 9.92
CA ARG A 74 -8.11 -2.76 11.16
C ARG A 74 -6.96 -3.49 11.86
N ASP A 75 -6.61 -4.69 11.38
CA ASP A 75 -5.66 -5.58 12.03
C ASP A 75 -4.45 -5.92 11.17
N ILE A 76 -4.47 -5.52 9.89
CA ILE A 76 -3.43 -5.80 8.92
C ILE A 76 -3.04 -4.53 8.21
N GLY A 77 -1.80 -4.12 8.37
CA GLY A 77 -1.25 -2.92 7.74
C GLY A 77 -0.17 -3.24 6.72
N CYS A 78 0.52 -2.20 6.27
CA CYS A 78 1.59 -2.25 5.29
C CYS A 78 2.94 -1.96 5.97
N LEU A 79 3.96 -2.74 5.64
CA LEU A 79 5.30 -2.58 6.21
C LEU A 79 6.11 -1.49 5.51
N ASP A 80 5.98 -1.39 4.18
CA ASP A 80 6.76 -0.45 3.39
C ASP A 80 5.98 0.06 2.17
N LYS A 81 6.04 1.37 1.94
CA LYS A 81 5.33 2.04 0.83
C LYS A 81 5.81 1.61 -0.55
N PHE A 82 7.08 1.25 -0.69
CA PHE A 82 7.65 0.82 -1.98
C PHE A 82 7.27 -0.62 -2.35
N SER A 83 6.60 -1.33 -1.45
CA SER A 83 5.99 -2.63 -1.76
C SER A 83 4.62 -2.53 -2.43
N ILE A 84 3.96 -1.36 -2.36
CA ILE A 84 2.60 -1.18 -2.87
C ILE A 84 2.63 -1.04 -4.39
N GLN A 85 1.96 -1.95 -5.11
CA GLN A 85 1.88 -1.95 -6.57
C GLN A 85 0.51 -2.42 -7.06
N GLU A 86 0.12 -1.91 -8.25
CA GLU A 86 -1.05 -2.42 -8.97
C GLU A 86 -0.63 -3.53 -9.94
N VAL A 87 -1.19 -4.71 -9.77
CA VAL A 87 -0.90 -5.89 -10.61
C VAL A 87 -2.17 -6.69 -10.85
N GLY A 88 -2.46 -7.01 -12.11
CA GLY A 88 -3.60 -7.86 -12.46
C GLY A 88 -4.97 -7.29 -12.02
N GLY A 89 -5.09 -5.97 -11.94
CA GLY A 89 -6.34 -5.33 -11.53
C GLY A 89 -6.61 -5.35 -10.02
N ASP A 90 -5.59 -5.62 -9.20
CA ASP A 90 -5.62 -5.53 -7.74
C ASP A 90 -4.39 -4.80 -7.20
N LEU A 91 -4.42 -4.38 -5.94
CA LEU A 91 -3.26 -3.82 -5.23
C LEU A 91 -2.56 -4.90 -4.43
N ILE A 92 -1.26 -5.05 -4.67
CA ILE A 92 -0.38 -5.92 -3.89
C ILE A 92 0.46 -5.06 -2.94
N TYR A 93 0.65 -5.52 -1.72
CA TYR A 93 1.48 -4.86 -0.72
C TYR A 93 2.12 -5.88 0.22
N LEU A 94 3.17 -5.47 0.92
CA LEU A 94 3.84 -6.28 1.94
C LEU A 94 3.20 -6.00 3.31
N ALA A 95 2.55 -7.02 3.85
CA ALA A 95 1.99 -7.05 5.20
C ALA A 95 2.95 -7.74 6.19
N PRO A 96 2.72 -7.66 7.51
CA PRO A 96 3.55 -8.35 8.52
C PRO A 96 3.64 -9.86 8.33
N ASP A 97 2.64 -10.48 7.74
CA ASP A 97 2.56 -11.92 7.48
C ASP A 97 2.90 -12.30 6.03
N GLY A 98 3.34 -11.35 5.21
CA GLY A 98 3.80 -11.57 3.84
C GLY A 98 3.10 -10.70 2.80
N LEU A 99 3.18 -11.10 1.53
CA LEU A 99 2.51 -10.39 0.44
C LEU A 99 1.01 -10.65 0.48
N ARG A 100 0.24 -9.57 0.41
CA ARG A 100 -1.22 -9.59 0.37
C ARG A 100 -1.77 -8.75 -0.77
N THR A 101 -3.00 -9.03 -1.15
CA THR A 101 -3.79 -8.20 -2.06
C THR A 101 -4.94 -7.55 -1.32
N ILE A 102 -5.46 -6.43 -1.85
CA ILE A 102 -6.63 -5.75 -1.26
C ILE A 102 -7.86 -6.64 -1.36
N ALA A 103 -8.12 -7.29 -2.50
CA ALA A 103 -9.26 -8.20 -2.68
C ALA A 103 -9.18 -9.43 -1.75
N GLY A 104 -7.97 -9.97 -1.53
CA GLY A 104 -7.76 -11.07 -0.58
C GLY A 104 -7.85 -10.64 0.89
N THR A 105 -7.67 -9.36 1.18
CA THR A 105 -7.78 -8.82 2.55
C THR A 105 -9.25 -8.70 2.99
N ASP A 106 -10.16 -8.38 2.07
CA ASP A 106 -11.62 -8.37 2.33
C ASP A 106 -12.21 -9.77 2.59
N LYS A 107 -11.52 -10.81 2.13
CA LYS A 107 -11.91 -12.20 2.34
C LYS A 107 -10.95 -12.83 3.36
N ILE A 108 -11.35 -12.83 4.63
CA ILE A 108 -10.54 -13.35 5.76
C ILE A 108 -10.19 -14.85 5.61
N ASP A 109 -10.73 -15.56 4.64
CA ASP A 109 -10.58 -17.00 4.46
C ASP A 109 -9.69 -17.46 3.30
N ASP A 110 -9.02 -16.58 2.54
CA ASP A 110 -8.25 -17.03 1.37
C ASP A 110 -6.77 -17.29 1.70
N VAL A 111 -6.48 -18.55 1.99
CA VAL A 111 -5.21 -19.12 2.46
C VAL A 111 -4.16 -19.27 1.34
N GLU A 112 -4.45 -18.99 0.08
CA GLU A 112 -3.54 -19.31 -1.03
C GLU A 112 -2.30 -18.42 -1.15
N LEU A 113 -2.32 -17.19 -0.66
CA LEU A 113 -1.11 -16.35 -0.56
C LEU A 113 -0.16 -16.76 0.58
N GLY A 114 -0.64 -17.59 1.51
CA GLY A 114 0.12 -18.01 2.68
C GLY A 114 1.36 -18.85 2.38
N THR A 115 1.45 -19.50 1.23
CA THR A 115 2.56 -20.43 0.94
C THR A 115 3.77 -19.72 0.31
N VAL A 116 3.56 -18.68 -0.48
CA VAL A 116 4.66 -17.86 -1.02
C VAL A 116 5.18 -16.92 0.06
N SER A 117 4.31 -16.48 0.98
CA SER A 117 4.61 -15.53 2.03
C SER A 117 5.54 -16.07 3.11
N LYS A 118 5.44 -17.35 3.51
CA LYS A 118 6.25 -17.88 4.60
C LYS A 118 7.76 -17.90 4.30
N ALA A 119 8.13 -18.32 3.09
CA ALA A 119 9.54 -18.30 2.68
C ALA A 119 10.10 -16.88 2.50
N ILE A 120 9.23 -15.91 2.19
CA ILE A 120 9.57 -14.49 2.11
C ILE A 120 9.69 -13.87 3.50
N GLN A 121 8.78 -14.22 4.41
CA GLN A 121 8.70 -13.66 5.77
C GLN A 121 9.96 -13.96 6.58
N GLU A 122 10.41 -15.21 6.62
CA GLU A 122 11.66 -15.60 7.30
C GLU A 122 12.87 -14.81 6.79
N ARG A 123 12.92 -14.56 5.47
CA ARG A 123 14.02 -13.80 4.84
C ARG A 123 13.96 -12.32 5.11
N ILE A 124 12.77 -11.73 5.18
CA ILE A 124 12.59 -10.30 5.42
C ILE A 124 12.82 -9.98 6.89
N GLU A 125 12.43 -10.86 7.81
CA GLU A 125 12.72 -10.73 9.24
C GLU A 125 14.23 -10.75 9.54
N GLU A 126 15.01 -11.55 8.79
CA GLU A 126 16.48 -11.59 8.91
C GLU A 126 17.17 -10.31 8.45
N VAL A 127 16.62 -9.62 7.45
CA VAL A 127 17.32 -8.52 6.74
C VAL A 127 16.76 -7.15 7.10
N GLY A 128 15.54 -7.08 7.63
CA GLY A 128 14.80 -5.85 7.91
C GLY A 128 14.12 -5.29 6.65
N PHE A 129 13.33 -4.22 6.87
CA PHE A 129 12.47 -3.62 5.83
C PHE A 129 13.07 -2.36 5.19
N ASP A 130 14.30 -2.02 5.52
CA ASP A 130 14.96 -0.83 4.99
C ASP A 130 15.35 -1.04 3.53
N ASN A 131 15.10 -0.03 2.70
CA ASN A 131 15.48 -0.02 1.29
C ASN A 131 14.80 -1.09 0.40
N LEU A 132 13.54 -1.42 0.68
CA LEU A 132 12.74 -2.24 -0.23
C LEU A 132 12.44 -1.48 -1.52
N THR A 133 12.35 -2.22 -2.62
CA THR A 133 11.90 -1.70 -3.91
C THR A 133 11.09 -2.76 -4.63
N SER A 134 9.97 -2.37 -5.21
CA SER A 134 9.18 -3.27 -6.03
C SER A 134 8.99 -2.75 -7.45
N VAL A 135 8.79 -3.66 -8.37
CA VAL A 135 8.52 -3.35 -9.77
C VAL A 135 7.50 -4.33 -10.33
N VAL A 136 6.65 -3.84 -11.22
CA VAL A 136 5.69 -4.65 -11.96
C VAL A 136 6.12 -4.78 -13.42
N VAL A 137 6.23 -6.02 -13.88
CA VAL A 137 6.41 -6.34 -15.28
C VAL A 137 5.04 -6.69 -15.87
N ARG A 138 4.34 -5.69 -16.39
CA ARG A 138 2.93 -5.80 -16.84
C ARG A 138 2.72 -6.85 -17.92
N GLU A 139 3.63 -6.93 -18.89
CA GLU A 139 3.56 -7.92 -19.99
C GLU A 139 3.59 -9.39 -19.51
N LYS A 140 4.08 -9.61 -18.29
CA LYS A 140 4.22 -10.95 -17.70
C LYS A 140 3.32 -11.14 -16.48
N SER A 141 2.50 -10.17 -16.13
CA SER A 141 1.71 -10.15 -14.88
C SER A 141 2.56 -10.51 -13.66
N GLN A 142 3.78 -9.96 -13.59
CA GLN A 142 4.75 -10.29 -12.54
C GLN A 142 4.95 -9.12 -11.60
N TYR A 143 4.87 -9.41 -10.31
CA TYR A 143 5.33 -8.56 -9.23
C TYR A 143 6.72 -9.02 -8.80
N ARG A 144 7.67 -8.10 -8.69
CA ARG A 144 9.03 -8.35 -8.23
C ARG A 144 9.35 -7.45 -7.07
N LEU A 145 9.68 -8.05 -5.93
CA LEU A 145 10.12 -7.35 -4.71
C LEU A 145 11.61 -7.58 -4.53
N PHE A 146 12.36 -6.50 -4.36
CA PHE A 146 13.80 -6.51 -4.12
C PHE A 146 14.08 -6.01 -2.70
N PHE A 147 15.00 -6.66 -2.02
CA PHE A 147 15.41 -6.33 -0.67
C PHE A 147 16.93 -6.49 -0.52
N PRO A 148 17.57 -5.82 0.46
CA PRO A 148 18.99 -5.93 0.68
C PRO A 148 19.39 -7.37 1.06
N SER A 149 20.61 -7.77 0.75
CA SER A 149 21.12 -9.11 1.08
C SER A 149 21.53 -9.25 2.54
N THR A 150 21.81 -8.12 3.18
CA THR A 150 22.22 -8.01 4.60
C THR A 150 21.64 -6.73 5.18
N ALA A 151 21.33 -6.75 6.48
CA ALA A 151 20.86 -5.57 7.18
C ALA A 151 21.82 -4.38 7.00
N GLY A 152 21.28 -3.21 6.67
CA GLY A 152 22.07 -1.99 6.44
C GLY A 152 22.77 -1.88 5.07
N SER A 153 22.55 -2.82 4.15
CA SER A 153 23.05 -2.70 2.77
C SER A 153 22.21 -1.69 1.97
N GLU A 154 22.87 -0.75 1.30
CA GLU A 154 22.21 0.22 0.41
C GLU A 154 21.81 -0.39 -0.95
N ARG A 155 22.26 -1.61 -1.26
CA ARG A 155 22.00 -2.28 -2.54
C ARG A 155 21.08 -3.47 -2.38
N ASN A 156 20.00 -3.46 -3.13
CA ASN A 156 19.10 -4.60 -3.25
C ASN A 156 19.77 -5.70 -4.10
N GLN A 157 20.14 -6.80 -3.46
CA GLN A 157 20.84 -7.91 -4.11
C GLN A 157 20.01 -9.19 -4.21
N ARG A 158 18.84 -9.22 -3.58
CA ARG A 158 17.91 -10.35 -3.61
C ARG A 158 16.54 -9.88 -4.00
N GLY A 159 15.77 -10.77 -4.61
CA GLY A 159 14.42 -10.47 -5.05
C GLY A 159 13.52 -11.69 -4.97
N VAL A 160 12.24 -11.42 -4.78
CA VAL A 160 11.16 -12.38 -4.90
C VAL A 160 10.34 -12.03 -6.12
N LEU A 161 9.97 -13.05 -6.88
CA LEU A 161 9.16 -12.93 -8.08
C LEU A 161 7.84 -13.65 -7.85
N GLY A 162 6.75 -12.92 -7.90
CA GLY A 162 5.39 -13.45 -7.93
C GLY A 162 4.80 -13.30 -9.33
N THR A 163 4.19 -14.35 -9.85
CA THR A 163 3.39 -14.28 -11.08
C THR A 163 1.94 -14.49 -10.71
N ILE A 164 1.10 -13.54 -11.08
CA ILE A 164 -0.36 -13.69 -10.95
C ILE A 164 -0.80 -14.58 -12.12
N LYS A 165 -1.30 -15.76 -11.79
CA LYS A 165 -2.00 -16.59 -12.79
C LYS A 165 -3.43 -16.09 -12.86
N GLU A 166 -3.86 -15.72 -14.06
CA GLU A 166 -5.30 -15.66 -14.35
C GLU A 166 -5.81 -17.11 -14.27
N ASP A 167 -6.77 -17.34 -13.37
CA ASP A 167 -7.50 -18.60 -13.36
C ASP A 167 -8.19 -18.72 -14.72
N SER A 168 -7.70 -19.65 -15.54
CA SER A 168 -8.38 -20.03 -16.77
C SER A 168 -9.69 -20.70 -16.37
N GLN A 169 -10.81 -19.97 -16.58
CA GLN A 169 -12.15 -20.52 -16.56
C GLN A 169 -12.32 -21.61 -17.62
#